data_1b404e03174c6560b7cc42ed519089cd
#
_entry.id   1b404e03174c6560b7cc42ed519089cd
#
_cell.length_a   1.000
_cell.length_b   1.000
_cell.length_c   1.000
_cell.angle_alpha   90.00
_cell.angle_beta   90.00
_cell.angle_gamma   90.00
#
_symmetry.space_group_name_H-M   'P 1'
#
loop_
_entity.id
_entity.type
_entity.pdbx_description
1 polymer ?
#
loop_
_entity_poly.entity_id
_entity_poly.type
_entity_poly.pdbx_seq_one_letter_code
_entity_poly.pdbx_strand_id
1 'polypeptide(L)'
;LHEGDIIQNAYGYGLFTGGLGAHYGAEALGATVIPISGGNTPRQLMVMKDFGVTAICCTPSYFLHLIDQAPEVGVNLKELPLRAGIFGAEPWTESMRRRIEAESGIKAYDIYGLSEIVGPGVAMECHCQAGPHIFEDYFYPEIIHLKTGKPCADGEEGELVLTTLGKQAMPMSRYRTRDITAL
;
A
#
# COMPACT_ATOMS: atom_id res chain seq x y z
N LEU A 1 3.54 0.56 -12.23
CA LEU A 1 3.37 2.01 -12.43
C LEU A 1 4.54 2.56 -13.26
N HIS A 2 4.34 3.70 -13.93
CA HIS A 2 5.33 4.37 -14.77
C HIS A 2 5.05 5.89 -14.84
N GLU A 3 5.95 6.66 -15.46
CA GLU A 3 5.88 8.13 -15.58
C GLU A 3 4.60 8.69 -16.20
N GLY A 4 3.91 7.92 -17.03
CA GLY A 4 2.64 8.34 -17.66
C GLY A 4 1.39 8.10 -16.80
N ASP A 5 1.54 7.59 -15.58
CA ASP A 5 0.40 7.32 -14.70
C ASP A 5 -0.16 8.58 -14.05
N ILE A 6 -1.48 8.56 -13.80
CA ILE A 6 -2.19 9.52 -12.97
C ILE A 6 -2.63 8.78 -11.71
N ILE A 7 -1.98 9.10 -10.60
CA ILE A 7 -2.14 8.39 -9.33
C ILE A 7 -2.98 9.22 -8.37
N GLN A 8 -4.15 8.72 -8.01
CA GLN A 8 -4.97 9.32 -6.97
C GLN A 8 -4.51 8.81 -5.60
N ASN A 9 -3.94 9.72 -4.80
CA ASN A 9 -3.52 9.39 -3.45
C ASN A 9 -4.62 9.77 -2.44
N ALA A 10 -5.38 8.75 -2.02
CA ALA A 10 -6.49 8.87 -1.07
C ALA A 10 -6.08 8.49 0.37
N TYR A 11 -4.79 8.33 0.65
CA TYR A 11 -4.29 8.31 2.02
C TYR A 11 -4.33 9.70 2.65
N GLY A 12 -4.47 9.75 3.97
CA GLY A 12 -4.44 11.02 4.71
C GLY A 12 -3.08 11.72 4.63
N TYR A 13 -3.09 13.06 4.51
CA TYR A 13 -1.88 13.91 4.47
C TYR A 13 -1.56 14.58 5.83
N GLY A 14 -2.18 14.13 6.90
CA GLY A 14 -1.92 14.64 8.25
C GLY A 14 -0.73 13.96 8.94
N LEU A 15 -0.90 13.60 10.20
CA LEU A 15 0.10 12.87 11.00
C LEU A 15 0.18 11.38 10.63
N PHE A 16 0.18 11.09 9.35
CA PHE A 16 0.29 9.76 8.77
C PHE A 16 1.32 9.79 7.65
N THR A 17 2.41 9.06 7.81
CA THR A 17 3.54 9.07 6.87
C THR A 17 3.18 8.47 5.50
N GLY A 18 2.18 7.57 5.46
CA GLY A 18 1.77 6.86 4.25
C GLY A 18 1.32 7.78 3.12
N GLY A 19 0.58 8.85 3.45
CA GLY A 19 0.12 9.83 2.45
C GLY A 19 1.27 10.52 1.74
N LEU A 20 2.21 11.08 2.50
CA LEU A 20 3.38 11.78 1.94
C LEU A 20 4.35 10.80 1.26
N GLY A 21 4.57 9.62 1.82
CA GLY A 21 5.45 8.62 1.22
C GLY A 21 4.96 8.15 -0.15
N ALA A 22 3.67 7.83 -0.28
CA ALA A 22 3.07 7.47 -1.56
C ALA A 22 3.13 8.64 -2.56
N HIS A 23 2.90 9.87 -2.10
CA HIS A 23 2.98 11.09 -2.92
C HIS A 23 4.37 11.26 -3.52
N TYR A 24 5.40 11.37 -2.68
CA TYR A 24 6.77 11.57 -3.14
C TYR A 24 7.33 10.38 -3.94
N GLY A 25 6.91 9.15 -3.61
CA GLY A 25 7.26 7.99 -4.42
C GLY A 25 6.69 8.07 -5.84
N ALA A 26 5.46 8.51 -5.99
CA ALA A 26 4.83 8.70 -7.28
C ALA A 26 5.47 9.87 -8.06
N GLU A 27 5.81 10.99 -7.41
CA GLU A 27 6.55 12.11 -8.03
C GLU A 27 7.95 11.65 -8.49
N ALA A 28 8.67 10.88 -7.67
CA ALA A 28 9.98 10.34 -8.01
C ALA A 28 9.93 9.39 -9.22
N LEU A 29 8.81 8.69 -9.42
CA LEU A 29 8.54 7.88 -10.61
C LEU A 29 8.26 8.73 -11.87
N GLY A 30 7.99 10.03 -11.71
CA GLY A 30 7.57 10.91 -12.79
C GLY A 30 6.06 10.85 -13.11
N ALA A 31 5.28 10.22 -12.25
CA ALA A 31 3.83 10.14 -12.39
C ALA A 31 3.13 11.43 -11.91
N THR A 32 1.94 11.70 -12.44
CA THR A 32 1.09 12.78 -11.93
C THR A 32 0.38 12.33 -10.66
N VAL A 33 0.48 13.12 -9.59
CA VAL A 33 -0.18 12.81 -8.30
C VAL A 33 -1.37 13.73 -8.08
N ILE A 34 -2.52 13.14 -7.74
CA ILE A 34 -3.70 13.86 -7.27
C ILE A 34 -3.78 13.67 -5.74
N PRO A 35 -3.41 14.69 -4.94
CA PRO A 35 -3.35 14.59 -3.47
C PRO A 35 -4.71 14.82 -2.84
N ILE A 36 -5.69 13.98 -3.12
CA ILE A 36 -7.07 14.19 -2.73
C ILE A 36 -7.33 13.94 -1.24
N SER A 37 -6.43 13.19 -0.56
CA SER A 37 -6.61 12.74 0.82
C SER A 37 -7.81 11.79 0.99
N GLY A 38 -8.13 11.40 2.22
CA GLY A 38 -9.26 10.51 2.51
C GLY A 38 -10.61 11.23 2.59
N GLY A 39 -11.69 10.47 2.51
CA GLY A 39 -13.06 10.95 2.67
C GLY A 39 -13.67 11.58 1.43
N ASN A 40 -14.89 12.10 1.56
CA ASN A 40 -15.69 12.69 0.47
C ASN A 40 -15.80 11.76 -0.76
N THR A 41 -16.40 10.61 -0.57
CA THR A 41 -16.52 9.53 -1.56
C THR A 41 -17.06 9.99 -2.94
N PRO A 42 -18.11 10.83 -3.06
CA PRO A 42 -18.56 11.33 -4.36
C PRO A 42 -17.45 12.11 -5.11
N ARG A 43 -16.69 12.92 -4.39
CA ARG A 43 -15.58 13.69 -4.98
C ARG A 43 -14.42 12.78 -5.42
N GLN A 44 -14.13 11.71 -4.67
CA GLN A 44 -13.13 10.72 -5.07
C GLN A 44 -13.49 10.10 -6.42
N LEU A 45 -14.72 9.65 -6.58
CA LEU A 45 -15.22 9.02 -7.80
C LEU A 45 -15.30 10.01 -8.99
N MET A 46 -15.72 11.23 -8.74
CA MET A 46 -15.71 12.31 -9.73
C MET A 46 -14.29 12.59 -10.23
N VAL A 47 -13.31 12.72 -9.32
CA VAL A 47 -11.90 12.96 -9.67
C VAL A 47 -11.31 11.79 -10.45
N MET A 48 -11.59 10.55 -10.07
CA MET A 48 -11.15 9.38 -10.83
C MET A 48 -11.59 9.44 -12.28
N LYS A 49 -12.87 9.81 -12.51
CA LYS A 49 -13.46 9.91 -13.84
C LYS A 49 -12.92 11.09 -14.63
N ASP A 50 -12.97 12.29 -14.04
CA ASP A 50 -12.66 13.54 -14.74
C ASP A 50 -11.19 13.69 -15.08
N PHE A 51 -10.28 13.16 -14.27
CA PHE A 51 -8.84 13.21 -14.48
C PHE A 51 -8.26 11.95 -15.13
N GLY A 52 -9.08 10.93 -15.39
CA GLY A 52 -8.62 9.70 -16.01
C GLY A 52 -7.58 8.96 -15.15
N VAL A 53 -7.85 8.82 -13.85
CA VAL A 53 -6.95 8.17 -12.91
C VAL A 53 -6.63 6.75 -13.34
N THR A 54 -5.33 6.41 -13.37
CA THR A 54 -4.84 5.08 -13.77
C THR A 54 -4.47 4.18 -12.60
N ALA A 55 -4.17 4.78 -11.45
CA ALA A 55 -3.90 4.05 -10.21
C ALA A 55 -4.40 4.79 -8.98
N ILE A 56 -4.72 4.05 -7.91
CA ILE A 56 -5.14 4.60 -6.63
C ILE A 56 -4.29 4.05 -5.49
N CYS A 57 -3.99 4.91 -4.51
CA CYS A 57 -3.39 4.53 -3.23
C CYS A 57 -4.40 4.82 -2.11
N CYS A 58 -4.85 3.79 -1.40
CA CYS A 58 -5.76 3.92 -0.24
C CYS A 58 -5.79 2.64 0.59
N THR A 59 -6.56 2.61 1.68
CA THR A 59 -6.84 1.37 2.39
C THR A 59 -7.76 0.46 1.56
N PRO A 60 -7.62 -0.88 1.65
CA PRO A 60 -8.48 -1.79 0.90
C PRO A 60 -9.96 -1.67 1.29
N SER A 61 -10.27 -1.46 2.57
CA SER A 61 -11.64 -1.24 3.04
C SER A 61 -12.26 0.02 2.43
N TYR A 62 -11.46 1.09 2.29
CA TYR A 62 -11.95 2.32 1.67
C TYR A 62 -12.22 2.13 0.16
N PHE A 63 -11.39 1.36 -0.53
CA PHE A 63 -11.65 1.07 -1.94
C PHE A 63 -12.91 0.23 -2.15
N LEU A 64 -13.15 -0.76 -1.27
CA LEU A 64 -14.42 -1.50 -1.27
C LEU A 64 -15.62 -0.56 -1.06
N HIS A 65 -15.50 0.42 -0.16
CA HIS A 65 -16.54 1.44 0.01
C HIS A 65 -16.72 2.30 -1.26
N LEU A 66 -15.65 2.65 -1.97
CA LEU A 66 -15.74 3.34 -3.27
C LEU A 66 -16.47 2.48 -4.31
N ILE A 67 -16.21 1.18 -4.37
CA ILE A 67 -16.90 0.23 -5.24
C ILE A 67 -18.42 0.24 -4.94
N ASP A 68 -18.79 0.13 -3.67
CA ASP A 68 -20.20 0.10 -3.25
C ASP A 68 -20.94 1.41 -3.55
N GLN A 69 -20.25 2.55 -3.53
CA GLN A 69 -20.82 3.87 -3.76
C GLN A 69 -20.81 4.33 -5.22
N ALA A 70 -19.96 3.73 -6.06
CA ALA A 70 -19.80 4.15 -7.45
C ALA A 70 -21.11 4.16 -8.26
N PRO A 71 -22.01 3.15 -8.15
CA PRO A 71 -23.29 3.17 -8.84
C PRO A 71 -24.22 4.33 -8.43
N GLU A 72 -24.17 4.74 -7.17
CA GLU A 72 -25.04 5.83 -6.64
C GLU A 72 -24.70 7.19 -7.27
N VAL A 73 -23.46 7.36 -7.72
CA VAL A 73 -23.01 8.58 -8.40
C VAL A 73 -22.84 8.40 -9.92
N GLY A 74 -23.33 7.28 -10.46
CA GLY A 74 -23.29 7.00 -11.90
C GLY A 74 -21.87 6.76 -12.46
N VAL A 75 -20.98 6.18 -11.65
CA VAL A 75 -19.63 5.81 -12.06
C VAL A 75 -19.54 4.29 -12.19
N ASN A 76 -19.07 3.81 -13.34
CA ASN A 76 -18.70 2.42 -13.54
C ASN A 76 -17.16 2.33 -13.51
N LEU A 77 -16.60 1.77 -12.45
CA LEU A 77 -15.15 1.68 -12.27
C LEU A 77 -14.46 0.89 -13.39
N LYS A 78 -15.14 -0.10 -13.99
CA LYS A 78 -14.60 -0.90 -15.10
C LYS A 78 -14.46 -0.13 -16.42
N GLU A 79 -15.13 1.01 -16.53
CA GLU A 79 -15.05 1.87 -17.72
C GLU A 79 -13.98 2.96 -17.57
N LEU A 80 -13.42 3.11 -16.37
CA LEU A 80 -12.33 4.04 -16.11
C LEU A 80 -10.98 3.45 -16.58
N PRO A 81 -9.99 4.30 -16.90
CA PRO A 81 -8.64 3.84 -17.21
C PRO A 81 -7.88 3.30 -16.01
N LEU A 82 -8.56 3.16 -14.87
CA LEU A 82 -8.03 2.64 -13.62
C LEU A 82 -7.60 1.18 -13.80
N ARG A 83 -6.32 0.87 -13.53
CA ARG A 83 -5.74 -0.45 -13.77
C ARG A 83 -5.04 -1.05 -12.55
N ALA A 84 -4.70 -0.24 -11.54
CA ALA A 84 -3.98 -0.70 -10.36
C ALA A 84 -4.46 0.00 -9.08
N GLY A 85 -4.49 -0.76 -7.99
CA GLY A 85 -4.65 -0.24 -6.64
C GLY A 85 -3.46 -0.66 -5.78
N ILE A 86 -2.90 0.29 -5.04
CA ILE A 86 -1.85 0.06 -4.05
C ILE A 86 -2.49 0.19 -2.67
N PHE A 87 -2.68 -0.95 -2.02
CA PHE A 87 -3.47 -1.06 -0.81
C PHE A 87 -2.61 -1.43 0.39
N GLY A 88 -2.84 -0.79 1.52
CA GLY A 88 -2.12 -1.06 2.77
C GLY A 88 -2.67 -0.25 3.93
N ALA A 89 -1.88 -0.11 4.98
CA ALA A 89 -2.19 0.55 6.24
C ALA A 89 -3.25 -0.18 7.10
N GLU A 90 -3.75 -1.32 6.64
CA GLU A 90 -4.60 -2.24 7.40
C GLU A 90 -4.42 -3.68 6.87
N PRO A 91 -4.63 -4.70 7.72
CA PRO A 91 -4.64 -6.08 7.25
C PRO A 91 -5.82 -6.32 6.31
N TRP A 92 -5.60 -7.08 5.25
CA TRP A 92 -6.66 -7.46 4.32
C TRP A 92 -6.47 -8.88 3.79
N THR A 93 -7.51 -9.43 3.16
CA THR A 93 -7.58 -10.85 2.82
C THR A 93 -7.66 -11.07 1.32
N GLU A 94 -7.32 -12.29 0.89
CA GLU A 94 -7.51 -12.73 -0.49
C GLU A 94 -8.98 -12.66 -0.96
N SER A 95 -9.94 -12.78 -0.06
CA SER A 95 -11.35 -12.58 -0.42
C SER A 95 -11.65 -11.11 -0.76
N MET A 96 -11.06 -10.16 -0.03
CA MET A 96 -11.14 -8.72 -0.36
C MET A 96 -10.46 -8.43 -1.70
N ARG A 97 -9.27 -8.98 -1.94
CA ARG A 97 -8.56 -8.86 -3.22
C ARG A 97 -9.44 -9.32 -4.38
N ARG A 98 -9.98 -10.54 -4.30
CA ARG A 98 -10.87 -11.08 -5.34
C ARG A 98 -12.08 -10.20 -5.59
N ARG A 99 -12.71 -9.67 -4.55
CA ARG A 99 -13.84 -8.76 -4.68
C ARG A 99 -13.42 -7.46 -5.38
N ILE A 100 -12.34 -6.83 -4.93
CA ILE A 100 -11.79 -5.61 -5.54
C ILE A 100 -11.53 -5.82 -7.03
N GLU A 101 -10.79 -6.85 -7.39
CA GLU A 101 -10.44 -7.12 -8.79
C GLU A 101 -11.65 -7.47 -9.66
N ALA A 102 -12.58 -8.28 -9.12
CA ALA A 102 -13.78 -8.69 -9.86
C ALA A 102 -14.74 -7.53 -10.12
N GLU A 103 -14.93 -6.63 -9.16
CA GLU A 103 -15.92 -5.55 -9.25
C GLU A 103 -15.37 -4.29 -9.92
N SER A 104 -14.08 -4.01 -9.84
CA SER A 104 -13.46 -2.82 -10.43
C SER A 104 -12.64 -3.07 -11.71
N GLY A 105 -12.18 -4.31 -11.93
CA GLY A 105 -11.33 -4.65 -13.07
C GLY A 105 -9.86 -4.32 -12.91
N ILE A 106 -9.45 -3.77 -11.76
CA ILE A 106 -8.04 -3.42 -11.49
C ILE A 106 -7.24 -4.61 -10.98
N LYS A 107 -5.89 -4.45 -10.91
CA LYS A 107 -5.02 -5.30 -10.11
C LYS A 107 -4.77 -4.68 -8.74
N ALA A 108 -4.93 -5.49 -7.68
CA ALA A 108 -4.83 -5.05 -6.29
C ALA A 108 -3.51 -5.54 -5.67
N TYR A 109 -2.61 -4.62 -5.36
CA TYR A 109 -1.29 -4.90 -4.80
C TYR A 109 -1.20 -4.48 -3.34
N ASP A 110 -0.61 -5.34 -2.52
CA ASP A 110 -0.34 -5.06 -1.13
C ASP A 110 0.94 -4.23 -0.96
N ILE A 111 0.90 -3.26 -0.05
CA ILE A 111 2.05 -2.48 0.39
C ILE A 111 2.12 -2.47 1.90
N TYR A 112 3.28 -2.85 2.44
CA TYR A 112 3.54 -2.89 3.87
C TYR A 112 4.49 -1.77 4.29
N GLY A 113 4.23 -1.19 5.44
CA GLY A 113 5.09 -0.21 6.07
C GLY A 113 4.53 0.25 7.41
N LEU A 114 5.37 0.90 8.19
CA LEU A 114 5.03 1.46 9.50
C LEU A 114 5.77 2.76 9.71
N SER A 115 5.15 3.71 10.41
CA SER A 115 5.69 5.06 10.60
C SER A 115 7.03 5.09 11.33
N GLU A 116 7.27 4.14 12.22
CA GLU A 116 8.50 4.01 13.00
C GLU A 116 9.72 3.68 12.12
N ILE A 117 9.51 2.91 11.10
CA ILE A 117 10.57 2.49 10.15
C ILE A 117 10.62 3.49 9.00
N VAL A 118 9.69 3.39 8.08
CA VAL A 118 9.33 4.36 7.04
C VAL A 118 8.03 3.88 6.40
N GLY A 119 7.07 4.72 6.30
CA GLY A 119 5.79 4.33 5.70
C GLY A 119 5.40 5.24 4.54
N PRO A 120 4.81 4.67 3.50
CA PRO A 120 4.77 3.27 3.10
C PRO A 120 6.04 2.85 2.37
N GLY A 121 6.22 1.56 2.08
CA GLY A 121 7.31 1.11 1.22
C GLY A 121 8.46 0.43 1.96
N VAL A 122 8.17 -0.27 3.05
CA VAL A 122 9.09 -1.27 3.60
C VAL A 122 9.07 -2.53 2.73
N ALA A 123 7.88 -2.94 2.31
CA ALA A 123 7.69 -4.05 1.37
C ALA A 123 6.51 -3.81 0.45
N MET A 124 6.53 -4.40 -0.74
CA MET A 124 5.45 -4.30 -1.72
C MET A 124 5.33 -5.55 -2.57
N GLU A 125 4.12 -5.93 -2.93
CA GLU A 125 3.89 -7.02 -3.87
C GLU A 125 4.35 -6.67 -5.29
N CYS A 126 4.87 -7.68 -5.98
CA CYS A 126 5.09 -7.65 -7.42
C CYS A 126 3.83 -8.14 -8.18
N HIS A 127 3.94 -8.26 -9.51
CA HIS A 127 2.85 -8.73 -10.37
C HIS A 127 2.38 -10.18 -10.07
N CYS A 128 3.17 -10.96 -9.32
CA CYS A 128 2.80 -12.33 -8.93
C CYS A 128 1.76 -12.35 -7.81
N GLN A 129 1.59 -11.28 -7.05
CA GLN A 129 0.63 -11.17 -5.92
C GLN A 129 0.76 -12.33 -4.91
N ALA A 130 2.00 -12.74 -4.64
CA ALA A 130 2.33 -13.88 -3.79
C ALA A 130 3.02 -13.47 -2.47
N GLY A 131 2.75 -12.29 -1.99
CA GLY A 131 3.31 -11.68 -0.79
C GLY A 131 4.25 -10.51 -1.10
N PRO A 132 4.38 -9.57 -0.14
CA PRO A 132 5.24 -8.40 -0.31
C PRO A 132 6.73 -8.75 -0.28
N HIS A 133 7.51 -8.18 -1.18
CA HIS A 133 8.96 -8.22 -1.18
C HIS A 133 9.51 -7.08 -0.34
N ILE A 134 10.36 -7.38 0.63
CA ILE A 134 11.06 -6.38 1.44
C ILE A 134 12.16 -5.71 0.61
N PHE A 135 12.28 -4.40 0.69
CA PHE A 135 13.36 -3.63 0.04
C PHE A 135 14.66 -3.74 0.87
N GLU A 136 15.39 -4.83 0.69
CA GLU A 136 16.57 -5.20 1.50
C GLU A 136 17.77 -4.27 1.31
N ASP A 137 17.79 -3.44 0.29
CA ASP A 137 18.77 -2.35 0.12
C ASP A 137 18.56 -1.21 1.15
N TYR A 138 17.36 -1.10 1.74
CA TYR A 138 17.01 -0.12 2.78
C TYR A 138 16.73 -0.72 4.15
N PHE A 139 16.33 -2.00 4.20
CA PHE A 139 15.89 -2.66 5.43
C PHE A 139 16.49 -4.05 5.55
N TYR A 140 17.10 -4.35 6.69
CA TYR A 140 17.52 -5.70 7.02
C TYR A 140 16.43 -6.39 7.83
N PRO A 141 15.76 -7.43 7.28
CA PRO A 141 14.75 -8.20 7.98
C PRO A 141 15.34 -9.34 8.79
N GLU A 142 14.72 -9.63 9.91
CA GLU A 142 14.94 -10.84 10.71
C GLU A 142 13.58 -11.40 11.12
N ILE A 143 13.38 -12.71 11.10
CA ILE A 143 12.24 -13.38 11.71
C ILE A 143 12.68 -13.98 13.03
N ILE A 144 12.04 -13.56 14.11
CA ILE A 144 12.42 -13.94 15.46
C ILE A 144 11.34 -14.78 16.12
N HIS A 145 11.70 -15.95 16.57
CA HIS A 145 10.78 -16.86 17.28
C HIS A 145 10.30 -16.22 18.59
N LEU A 146 8.98 -16.11 18.76
CA LEU A 146 8.33 -15.33 19.83
C LEU A 146 8.74 -15.74 21.26
N LYS A 147 8.96 -17.04 21.50
CA LYS A 147 9.27 -17.55 22.84
C LYS A 147 10.77 -17.56 23.15
N THR A 148 11.61 -17.86 22.16
CA THR A 148 13.05 -18.05 22.38
C THR A 148 13.86 -16.81 22.09
N GLY A 149 13.34 -15.87 21.31
CA GLY A 149 14.07 -14.68 20.83
C GLY A 149 15.20 -14.99 19.85
N LYS A 150 15.29 -16.22 19.35
CA LYS A 150 16.28 -16.64 18.37
C LYS A 150 15.75 -16.46 16.95
N PRO A 151 16.63 -16.26 15.94
CA PRO A 151 16.20 -16.26 14.55
C PRO A 151 15.50 -17.58 14.17
N CYS A 152 14.45 -17.46 13.39
CA CYS A 152 13.74 -18.57 12.77
C CYS A 152 14.50 -19.10 11.54
N ALA A 153 14.23 -20.34 11.16
CA ALA A 153 14.65 -20.84 9.86
C ALA A 153 13.75 -20.27 8.74
N ASP A 154 14.23 -20.35 7.49
CA ASP A 154 13.45 -19.92 6.32
C ASP A 154 12.11 -20.66 6.25
N GLY A 155 11.04 -19.91 6.06
CA GLY A 155 9.67 -20.42 6.05
C GLY A 155 9.05 -20.69 7.44
N GLU A 156 9.78 -20.50 8.54
CA GLU A 156 9.25 -20.59 9.91
C GLU A 156 8.62 -19.26 10.31
N GLU A 157 7.39 -19.32 10.84
CA GLU A 157 6.68 -18.12 11.31
C GLU A 157 7.30 -17.55 12.60
N GLY A 158 7.48 -16.24 12.62
CA GLY A 158 7.94 -15.51 13.79
C GLY A 158 7.60 -14.02 13.69
N GLU A 159 8.11 -13.23 14.62
CA GLU A 159 7.96 -11.78 14.61
C GLU A 159 8.95 -11.14 13.64
N LEU A 160 8.45 -10.29 12.75
CA LEU A 160 9.28 -9.46 11.89
C LEU A 160 10.03 -8.43 12.73
N VAL A 161 11.33 -8.38 12.56
CA VAL A 161 12.22 -7.40 13.17
C VAL A 161 12.99 -6.71 12.06
N LEU A 162 13.01 -5.38 12.09
CA LEU A 162 13.61 -4.57 11.02
C LEU A 162 14.75 -3.70 11.54
N THR A 163 15.83 -3.66 10.78
CA THR A 163 16.91 -2.67 10.96
C THR A 163 16.95 -1.77 9.73
N THR A 164 16.94 -0.45 9.94
CA THR A 164 17.05 0.53 8.85
C THR A 164 18.52 0.70 8.45
N LEU A 165 18.82 0.64 7.16
CA LEU A 165 20.19 0.75 6.63
C LEU A 165 20.52 2.19 6.18
N GLY A 166 19.54 2.89 5.58
CA GLY A 166 19.76 4.22 5.01
C GLY A 166 19.14 5.39 5.80
N LYS A 167 18.42 5.12 6.88
CA LYS A 167 17.69 6.16 7.63
C LYS A 167 18.64 6.96 8.53
N GLN A 168 18.92 8.21 8.17
CA GLN A 168 19.84 9.08 8.90
C GLN A 168 19.21 9.67 10.18
N ALA A 169 17.98 10.14 10.08
CA ALA A 169 17.22 10.63 11.24
C ALA A 169 16.49 9.46 11.90
N MET A 170 16.66 9.28 13.21
CA MET A 170 16.08 8.19 13.97
C MET A 170 16.37 6.79 13.37
N PRO A 171 17.63 6.40 13.22
CA PRO A 171 17.95 5.05 12.75
C PRO A 171 17.39 4.01 13.74
N MET A 172 16.76 2.97 13.19
CA MET A 172 16.17 1.90 13.99
C MET A 172 17.01 0.64 13.84
N SER A 173 17.47 0.08 14.96
CA SER A 173 18.20 -1.17 14.99
C SER A 173 17.34 -2.22 15.68
N ARG A 174 17.08 -3.32 14.97
CA ARG A 174 16.30 -4.47 15.46
C ARG A 174 14.95 -4.06 16.07
N TYR A 175 14.21 -3.22 15.35
CA TYR A 175 12.88 -2.79 15.76
C TYR A 175 11.90 -3.96 15.65
N ARG A 176 11.26 -4.30 16.75
CA ARG A 176 10.24 -5.35 16.83
C ARG A 176 8.90 -4.80 16.36
N THR A 177 8.44 -5.23 15.19
CA THR A 177 7.20 -4.71 14.59
C THR A 177 5.95 -5.26 15.27
N ARG A 178 6.04 -6.45 15.89
CA ARG A 178 4.95 -7.27 16.41
C ARG A 178 4.07 -7.88 15.32
N ASP A 179 4.44 -7.73 14.07
CA ASP A 179 3.80 -8.43 12.97
C ASP A 179 4.38 -9.84 12.85
N ILE A 180 3.51 -10.82 12.59
CA ILE A 180 3.90 -12.22 12.44
C ILE A 180 3.96 -12.54 10.94
N THR A 181 5.08 -13.08 10.51
CA THR A 181 5.31 -13.48 9.13
C THR A 181 6.39 -14.55 9.04
N ALA A 182 6.69 -15.00 7.81
CA ALA A 182 7.82 -15.84 7.44
C ALA A 182 8.53 -15.24 6.23
N LEU A 183 9.81 -15.51 6.06
CA LEU A 183 10.61 -15.16 4.87
C LEU A 183 10.89 -16.40 4.03
#